data_aee4981cf1fb6d92f97181ab45485a47
#
_entry.id   aee4981cf1fb6d92f97181ab45485a47
#
_cell.length_a   1.000
_cell.length_b   1.000
_cell.length_c   1.000
_cell.angle_alpha   90.00
_cell.angle_beta   90.00
_cell.angle_gamma   90.00
#
_symmetry.space_group_name_H-M   'P 1'
#
loop_
_entity.id
_entity.type
_entity.pdbx_description
1 polymer ?
#
loop_
_entity_poly.entity_id
_entity_poly.type
_entity_poly.pdbx_seq_one_letter_code
_entity_poly.pdbx_strand_id
1 'polypeptide(L)'
;MHDPRPLAEKAAALLKARGERIAIAESSAGGLISAALLGVPGASAYFTGGGIIYTPRALKTLLGVAREDLKDMRSSSEPYAAFLAETVRAKHRVEWGLSETGAAGPTGNPYGDPPGHTCFAVAGPVNLARTLRTGSADRIATMWAFAEASLALLVSALEQRS
;
A
#
# COMPACT_ATOMS: atom_id res chain seq x y z
N MET A 1 -20.22 -4.40 1.02
CA MET A 1 -19.43 -3.56 1.97
C MET A 1 -18.03 -4.10 1.97
N HIS A 2 -17.01 -3.26 1.76
CA HIS A 2 -15.62 -3.68 1.81
C HIS A 2 -15.20 -3.91 3.26
N ASP A 3 -14.58 -5.04 3.53
CA ASP A 3 -14.06 -5.37 4.86
C ASP A 3 -12.65 -5.96 4.74
N PRO A 4 -11.61 -5.17 5.01
CA PRO A 4 -10.23 -5.62 4.90
C PRO A 4 -9.78 -6.53 6.07
N ARG A 5 -10.58 -6.68 7.14
CA ARG A 5 -10.17 -7.41 8.35
C ARG A 5 -9.79 -8.87 8.08
N PRO A 6 -10.57 -9.69 7.35
CA PRO A 6 -10.18 -11.08 7.11
C PRO A 6 -8.85 -11.22 6.37
N LEU A 7 -8.57 -10.30 5.44
CA LEU A 7 -7.29 -10.26 4.71
C LEU A 7 -6.13 -9.85 5.63
N ALA A 8 -6.36 -8.87 6.50
CA ALA A 8 -5.38 -8.44 7.49
C ALA A 8 -5.06 -9.57 8.47
N GLU A 9 -6.05 -10.30 8.96
CA GLU A 9 -5.87 -11.47 9.83
C GLU A 9 -5.04 -12.56 9.16
N LYS A 10 -5.34 -12.85 7.90
CA LYS A 10 -4.59 -13.84 7.11
C LYS A 10 -3.14 -13.42 6.87
N ALA A 11 -2.92 -12.16 6.48
CA ALA A 11 -1.57 -11.62 6.31
C ALA A 11 -0.78 -11.66 7.64
N ALA A 12 -1.40 -11.24 8.74
CA ALA A 12 -0.79 -11.26 10.07
C ALA A 12 -0.38 -12.67 10.50
N ALA A 13 -1.24 -13.67 10.26
CA ALA A 13 -0.92 -15.07 10.58
C ALA A 13 0.30 -15.56 9.81
N LEU A 14 0.39 -15.27 8.52
CA LEU A 14 1.52 -15.65 7.66
C LEU A 14 2.82 -14.95 8.08
N LEU A 15 2.77 -13.65 8.34
CA LEU A 15 3.93 -12.88 8.79
C LEU A 15 4.43 -13.36 10.16
N LYS A 16 3.53 -13.56 11.12
CA LYS A 16 3.88 -14.07 12.46
C LYS A 16 4.50 -15.46 12.41
N ALA A 17 3.92 -16.36 11.62
CA ALA A 17 4.43 -17.73 11.49
C ALA A 17 5.87 -17.79 10.96
N ARG A 18 6.27 -16.78 10.17
CA ARG A 18 7.60 -16.69 9.57
C ARG A 18 8.57 -15.79 10.32
N GLY A 19 8.09 -15.07 11.33
CA GLY A 19 8.89 -14.05 12.01
C GLY A 19 9.28 -12.88 11.12
N GLU A 20 8.46 -12.56 10.11
CA GLU A 20 8.71 -11.51 9.13
C GLU A 20 7.96 -10.24 9.48
N ARG A 21 8.49 -9.11 9.05
CA ARG A 21 7.96 -7.79 9.32
C ARG A 21 7.60 -7.04 8.05
N ILE A 22 6.71 -6.06 8.19
CA ILE A 22 6.20 -5.24 7.09
C ILE A 22 6.21 -3.76 7.45
N ALA A 23 6.44 -2.92 6.43
CA ALA A 23 6.25 -1.47 6.46
C ALA A 23 5.32 -1.03 5.33
N ILE A 24 4.55 0.04 5.56
CA ILE A 24 3.46 0.47 4.69
C ILE A 24 3.66 1.91 4.22
N ALA A 25 3.47 2.15 2.92
CA ALA A 25 3.38 3.48 2.33
C ALA A 25 2.02 3.64 1.66
N GLU A 26 1.09 4.29 2.34
CA GLU A 26 -0.26 4.57 1.83
C GLU A 26 -0.36 5.98 1.26
N SER A 27 -1.29 6.18 0.36
CA SER A 27 -1.67 7.51 -0.13
C SER A 27 -3.18 7.69 0.00
N SER A 28 -3.93 7.41 -1.05
CA SER A 28 -5.38 7.63 -1.06
C SER A 28 -6.19 6.67 -0.18
N ALA A 29 -5.63 5.56 0.23
CA ALA A 29 -6.25 4.70 1.25
C ALA A 29 -6.25 5.31 2.66
N GLY A 30 -5.43 6.34 2.90
CA GLY A 30 -5.55 7.23 4.06
C GLY A 30 -5.28 6.59 5.43
N GLY A 31 -4.52 5.51 5.49
CA GLY A 31 -4.20 4.80 6.73
C GLY A 31 -5.06 3.55 6.97
N LEU A 32 -6.02 3.24 6.10
CA LEU A 32 -6.91 2.09 6.29
C LEU A 32 -6.19 0.75 6.18
N ILE A 33 -5.13 0.65 5.37
CA ILE A 33 -4.29 -0.56 5.28
C ILE A 33 -3.58 -0.80 6.61
N SER A 34 -2.90 0.23 7.11
CA SER A 34 -2.19 0.19 8.39
C SER A 34 -3.15 -0.08 9.55
N ALA A 35 -4.30 0.58 9.56
CA ALA A 35 -5.33 0.39 10.59
C ALA A 35 -5.83 -1.07 10.62
N ALA A 36 -6.07 -1.67 9.46
CA ALA A 36 -6.50 -3.06 9.37
C ALA A 36 -5.44 -4.03 9.93
N LEU A 37 -4.17 -3.83 9.57
CA LEU A 37 -3.06 -4.65 10.07
C LEU A 37 -2.82 -4.46 11.57
N LEU A 38 -2.90 -3.23 12.06
CA LEU A 38 -2.75 -2.91 13.48
C LEU A 38 -3.95 -3.38 14.31
N GLY A 39 -5.10 -3.52 13.71
CA GLY A 39 -6.31 -4.04 14.35
C GLY A 39 -6.25 -5.52 14.72
N VAL A 40 -5.28 -6.27 14.19
CA VAL A 40 -5.08 -7.69 14.54
C VAL A 40 -4.25 -7.78 15.82
N PRO A 41 -4.74 -8.49 16.86
CA PRO A 41 -3.96 -8.67 18.10
C PRO A 41 -2.56 -9.25 17.83
N GLY A 42 -1.57 -8.74 18.52
CA GLY A 42 -0.16 -9.15 18.33
C GLY A 42 0.54 -8.45 17.15
N ALA A 43 0.00 -7.36 16.65
CA ALA A 43 0.56 -6.61 15.52
C ALA A 43 2.02 -6.16 15.72
N SER A 44 2.46 -5.95 16.94
CA SER A 44 3.85 -5.60 17.26
C SER A 44 4.88 -6.64 16.78
N ALA A 45 4.45 -7.87 16.56
CA ALA A 45 5.33 -8.93 16.06
C ALA A 45 5.69 -8.75 14.58
N TYR A 46 4.85 -8.10 13.78
CA TYR A 46 5.04 -8.00 12.33
C TYR A 46 4.94 -6.57 11.76
N PHE A 47 4.19 -5.69 12.38
CA PHE A 47 4.02 -4.32 11.89
C PHE A 47 5.14 -3.43 12.42
N THR A 48 5.94 -2.84 11.53
CA THR A 48 7.03 -1.96 11.93
C THR A 48 6.65 -0.50 11.90
N GLY A 49 5.97 -0.07 10.86
CA GLY A 49 5.61 1.33 10.69
C GLY A 49 5.34 1.68 9.23
N GLY A 50 5.33 2.96 8.98
CA GLY A 50 5.09 3.51 7.65
C GLY A 50 4.49 4.90 7.73
N GLY A 51 3.87 5.34 6.65
CA GLY A 51 3.26 6.65 6.61
C GLY A 51 2.24 6.80 5.52
N ILE A 52 1.47 7.90 5.63
CA ILE A 52 0.56 8.35 4.59
C ILE A 52 1.33 9.32 3.70
N ILE A 53 1.72 8.83 2.53
CA ILE A 53 2.54 9.55 1.56
C ILE A 53 1.62 10.23 0.55
N TYR A 54 0.86 11.19 1.03
CA TYR A 54 -0.21 11.81 0.25
C TYR A 54 0.25 12.93 -0.68
N THR A 55 1.35 13.59 -0.34
CA THR A 55 1.90 14.72 -1.10
C THR A 55 3.38 14.53 -1.41
N PRO A 56 3.93 15.24 -2.43
CA PRO A 56 5.38 15.24 -2.66
C PRO A 56 6.18 15.68 -1.43
N ARG A 57 5.62 16.59 -0.62
CA ARG A 57 6.26 17.03 0.64
C ARG A 57 6.32 15.87 1.65
N ALA A 58 5.25 15.12 1.79
CA ALA A 58 5.23 13.93 2.67
C ALA A 58 6.23 12.87 2.19
N LEU A 59 6.33 12.65 0.89
CA LEU A 59 7.31 11.74 0.30
C LEU A 59 8.74 12.12 0.70
N LYS A 60 9.10 13.40 0.58
CA LYS A 60 10.41 13.89 0.97
C LYS A 60 10.63 13.80 2.49
N THR A 61 9.65 14.23 3.28
CA THR A 61 9.77 14.29 4.74
C THR A 61 9.82 12.91 5.39
N LEU A 62 8.96 11.99 4.95
CA LEU A 62 8.81 10.68 5.58
C LEU A 62 9.72 9.61 4.98
N LEU A 63 9.97 9.66 3.68
CA LEU A 63 10.78 8.65 2.99
C LEU A 63 12.13 9.17 2.50
N GLY A 64 12.38 10.47 2.58
CA GLY A 64 13.64 11.06 2.11
C GLY A 64 13.78 11.08 0.59
N VAL A 65 12.69 10.90 -0.14
CA VAL A 65 12.68 10.82 -1.61
C VAL A 65 12.43 12.21 -2.19
N ALA A 66 13.37 12.71 -2.97
CA ALA A 66 13.22 13.95 -3.71
C ALA A 66 12.54 13.69 -5.07
N ARG A 67 12.02 14.76 -5.68
CA ARG A 67 11.37 14.65 -6.99
C ARG A 67 12.31 14.08 -8.06
N GLU A 68 13.58 14.40 -7.97
CA GLU A 68 14.62 13.94 -8.89
C GLU A 68 14.83 12.42 -8.83
N ASP A 69 14.58 11.81 -7.67
CA ASP A 69 14.73 10.36 -7.48
C ASP A 69 13.66 9.56 -8.22
N LEU A 70 12.55 10.19 -8.59
CA LEU A 70 11.42 9.54 -9.25
C LEU A 70 11.67 9.23 -10.73
N LYS A 71 12.66 9.82 -11.38
CA LYS A 71 13.07 9.53 -12.78
C LYS A 71 11.88 9.46 -13.75
N ASP A 72 11.03 10.49 -13.75
CA ASP A 72 9.84 10.61 -14.60
C ASP A 72 8.68 9.63 -14.25
N MET A 73 8.78 8.85 -13.18
CA MET A 73 7.64 8.09 -12.70
C MET A 73 6.54 9.01 -12.20
N ARG A 74 5.34 8.85 -12.73
CA ARG A 74 4.18 9.58 -12.24
C ARG A 74 3.53 8.86 -11.06
N SER A 75 2.91 9.61 -10.14
CA SER A 75 2.05 9.05 -9.11
C SER A 75 0.91 8.23 -9.70
N SER A 76 0.27 7.40 -8.91
CA SER A 76 -0.88 6.57 -9.32
C SER A 76 -0.57 5.65 -10.51
N SER A 77 0.66 5.15 -10.56
CA SER A 77 1.12 4.17 -11.55
C SER A 77 1.75 2.97 -10.86
N GLU A 78 1.79 1.83 -11.55
CA GLU A 78 2.42 0.61 -11.00
C GLU A 78 3.92 0.80 -10.75
N PRO A 79 4.72 1.42 -11.64
CA PRO A 79 6.13 1.71 -11.34
C PRO A 79 6.33 2.55 -10.08
N TYR A 80 5.49 3.57 -9.87
CA TYR A 80 5.55 4.40 -8.68
C TYR A 80 5.16 3.62 -7.42
N ALA A 81 4.12 2.80 -7.49
CA ALA A 81 3.71 1.93 -6.38
C ALA A 81 4.83 0.94 -6.02
N ALA A 82 5.46 0.31 -7.00
CA ALA A 82 6.60 -0.59 -6.78
C ALA A 82 7.79 0.13 -6.14
N PHE A 83 8.09 1.33 -6.60
CA PHE A 83 9.14 2.18 -6.03
C PHE A 83 8.86 2.55 -4.56
N LEU A 84 7.63 2.93 -4.23
CA LEU A 84 7.24 3.24 -2.84
C LEU A 84 7.32 2.01 -1.94
N ALA A 85 6.84 0.86 -2.41
CA ALA A 85 6.88 -0.38 -1.64
C ALA A 85 8.32 -0.78 -1.28
N GLU A 86 9.23 -0.74 -2.25
CA GLU A 86 10.65 -1.01 -2.00
C GLU A 86 11.31 0.04 -1.13
N THR A 87 10.99 1.31 -1.33
CA THR A 87 11.56 2.41 -0.54
C THR A 87 11.18 2.30 0.94
N VAL A 88 9.89 2.05 1.24
CA VAL A 88 9.45 1.92 2.63
C VAL A 88 10.01 0.65 3.28
N ARG A 89 10.11 -0.44 2.53
CA ARG A 89 10.72 -1.69 2.97
C ARG A 89 12.18 -1.49 3.37
N ALA A 90 12.98 -0.93 2.47
CA ALA A 90 14.41 -0.71 2.67
C ALA A 90 14.67 0.27 3.83
N LYS A 91 13.89 1.36 3.91
CA LYS A 91 14.04 2.35 4.98
C LYS A 91 13.78 1.79 6.37
N HIS A 92 12.83 0.89 6.50
CA HIS A 92 12.49 0.21 7.75
C HIS A 92 13.30 -1.08 7.99
N ARG A 93 14.09 -1.52 7.00
CA ARG A 93 14.90 -2.75 7.06
C ARG A 93 14.07 -3.97 7.44
N VAL A 94 12.97 -4.16 6.72
CA VAL A 94 12.02 -5.26 6.93
C VAL A 94 11.93 -6.14 5.68
N GLU A 95 11.31 -7.31 5.82
CA GLU A 95 11.18 -8.28 4.72
C GLU A 95 10.20 -7.81 3.67
N TRP A 96 9.12 -7.12 4.08
CA TRP A 96 8.03 -6.75 3.20
C TRP A 96 7.73 -5.25 3.22
N GLY A 97 7.43 -4.71 2.05
CA GLY A 97 6.86 -3.38 1.88
C GLY A 97 5.56 -3.47 1.09
N LEU A 98 4.55 -2.71 1.51
CA LEU A 98 3.28 -2.58 0.78
C LEU A 98 3.00 -1.10 0.55
N SER A 99 2.63 -0.76 -0.68
CA SER A 99 2.28 0.61 -1.04
C SER A 99 0.93 0.69 -1.74
N GLU A 100 0.32 1.86 -1.68
CA GLU A 100 -0.88 2.20 -2.42
C GLU A 100 -0.82 3.67 -2.86
N THR A 101 -1.26 3.96 -4.08
CA THR A 101 -1.26 5.30 -4.67
C THR A 101 -2.39 5.45 -5.69
N GLY A 102 -3.28 6.41 -5.52
CA GLY A 102 -4.44 6.53 -6.39
C GLY A 102 -5.21 7.84 -6.27
N ALA A 103 -6.40 7.83 -6.85
CA ALA A 103 -7.38 8.92 -6.87
C ALA A 103 -8.73 8.40 -6.32
N ALA A 104 -8.98 8.62 -5.04
CA ALA A 104 -10.18 8.10 -4.37
C ALA A 104 -11.48 8.75 -4.86
N GLY A 105 -11.41 9.94 -5.40
CA GLY A 105 -12.60 10.68 -5.87
C GLY A 105 -12.91 11.91 -5.02
N PRO A 106 -13.97 12.66 -5.34
CA PRO A 106 -14.96 12.45 -6.39
C PRO A 106 -14.43 12.74 -7.81
N THR A 107 -13.29 13.39 -7.94
CA THR A 107 -12.63 13.67 -9.22
C THR A 107 -11.42 12.75 -9.44
N GLY A 108 -10.98 12.63 -10.69
CA GLY A 108 -9.73 11.95 -11.03
C GLY A 108 -8.49 12.79 -10.65
N ASN A 109 -7.34 12.33 -11.08
CA ASN A 109 -6.06 13.02 -10.88
C ASN A 109 -5.63 13.81 -12.12
N PRO A 110 -4.57 14.65 -12.01
CA PRO A 110 -4.07 15.44 -13.14
C PRO A 110 -3.49 14.62 -14.29
N TYR A 111 -3.27 13.31 -14.09
CA TYR A 111 -2.66 12.41 -15.09
C TYR A 111 -3.71 11.75 -16.00
N GLY A 112 -5.00 12.04 -15.81
CA GLY A 112 -6.08 11.48 -16.62
C GLY A 112 -6.70 10.20 -16.05
N ASP A 113 -6.29 9.74 -14.88
CA ASP A 113 -6.94 8.60 -14.24
C ASP A 113 -8.30 9.00 -13.67
N PRO A 114 -9.33 8.14 -13.82
CA PRO A 114 -10.66 8.43 -13.28
C PRO A 114 -10.70 8.30 -11.76
N PRO A 115 -11.73 8.86 -11.08
CA PRO A 115 -11.95 8.57 -9.68
C PRO A 115 -12.13 7.06 -9.46
N GLY A 116 -11.63 6.55 -8.34
CA GLY A 116 -11.64 5.12 -8.08
C GLY A 116 -10.49 4.33 -8.70
N HIS A 117 -9.51 5.01 -9.30
CA HIS A 117 -8.27 4.40 -9.79
C HIS A 117 -7.22 4.34 -8.69
N THR A 118 -6.57 3.20 -8.51
CA THR A 118 -5.39 3.06 -7.65
C THR A 118 -4.42 2.03 -8.21
N CYS A 119 -3.14 2.22 -7.91
CA CYS A 119 -2.09 1.23 -8.08
C CYS A 119 -1.53 0.87 -6.71
N PHE A 120 -1.18 -0.39 -6.53
CA PHE A 120 -0.62 -0.90 -5.28
C PHE A 120 0.42 -1.97 -5.58
N ALA A 121 1.40 -2.10 -4.70
CA ALA A 121 2.52 -3.00 -4.91
C ALA A 121 3.03 -3.60 -3.60
N VAL A 122 3.56 -4.80 -3.71
CA VAL A 122 4.31 -5.49 -2.66
C VAL A 122 5.74 -5.63 -3.11
N ALA A 123 6.69 -5.31 -2.24
CA ALA A 123 8.12 -5.51 -2.43
C ALA A 123 8.68 -6.42 -1.33
N GLY A 124 9.55 -7.33 -1.70
CA GLY A 124 10.18 -8.25 -0.76
C GLY A 124 10.61 -9.55 -1.43
N PRO A 125 10.47 -10.69 -0.75
CA PRO A 125 10.76 -12.00 -1.36
C PRO A 125 9.95 -12.28 -2.62
N VAL A 126 8.76 -11.68 -2.73
CA VAL A 126 7.92 -11.68 -3.94
C VAL A 126 7.56 -10.25 -4.24
N ASN A 127 7.70 -9.84 -5.51
CA ASN A 127 7.36 -8.49 -5.97
C ASN A 127 6.14 -8.56 -6.88
N LEU A 128 5.08 -7.86 -6.52
CA LEU A 128 3.83 -7.78 -7.29
C LEU A 128 3.37 -6.32 -7.38
N ALA A 129 2.77 -5.96 -8.50
CA ALA A 129 2.08 -4.68 -8.68
C ALA A 129 0.77 -4.88 -9.44
N ARG A 130 -0.25 -4.11 -9.10
CA ARG A 130 -1.59 -4.18 -9.72
C ARG A 130 -2.22 -2.82 -9.78
N THR A 131 -3.17 -2.70 -10.69
CA THR A 131 -4.06 -1.55 -10.85
C THR A 131 -5.50 -1.99 -10.58
N LEU A 132 -6.24 -1.19 -9.82
CA LEU A 132 -7.68 -1.33 -9.63
C LEU A 132 -8.39 -0.08 -10.13
N ARG A 133 -9.52 -0.27 -10.80
CA ARG A 133 -10.48 0.77 -11.16
C ARG A 133 -11.85 0.34 -10.64
N THR A 134 -12.34 1.03 -9.61
CA THR A 134 -13.62 0.67 -8.98
C THR A 134 -14.83 1.09 -9.80
N GLY A 135 -14.66 2.06 -10.69
CA GLY A 135 -15.78 2.68 -11.42
C GLY A 135 -16.65 3.59 -10.54
N SER A 136 -16.25 3.84 -9.31
CA SER A 136 -16.99 4.66 -8.34
C SER A 136 -16.28 5.99 -8.08
N ALA A 137 -17.06 7.04 -7.86
CA ALA A 137 -16.59 8.34 -7.40
C ALA A 137 -16.87 8.59 -5.91
N ASP A 138 -17.46 7.61 -5.22
CA ASP A 138 -17.66 7.67 -3.76
C ASP A 138 -16.32 7.52 -3.05
N ARG A 139 -15.81 8.63 -2.55
CA ARG A 139 -14.46 8.72 -1.95
C ARG A 139 -14.26 7.74 -0.80
N ILE A 140 -15.20 7.64 0.10
CA ILE A 140 -15.07 6.76 1.28
C ILE A 140 -15.12 5.29 0.85
N ALA A 141 -16.07 4.93 0.00
CA ALA A 141 -16.17 3.57 -0.50
C ALA A 141 -14.92 3.14 -1.29
N THR A 142 -14.36 4.03 -2.10
CA THR A 142 -13.13 3.73 -2.87
C THR A 142 -11.91 3.59 -1.96
N MET A 143 -11.78 4.40 -0.91
CA MET A 143 -10.70 4.25 0.07
C MET A 143 -10.70 2.85 0.72
N TRP A 144 -11.86 2.36 1.11
CA TRP A 144 -12.00 0.99 1.64
C TRP A 144 -11.69 -0.09 0.60
N ALA A 145 -12.16 0.10 -0.64
CA ALA A 145 -11.84 -0.81 -1.74
C ALA A 145 -10.33 -0.89 -2.02
N PHE A 146 -9.63 0.24 -1.96
CA PHE A 146 -8.18 0.33 -2.13
C PHE A 146 -7.43 -0.45 -1.04
N ALA A 147 -7.86 -0.28 0.20
CA ALA A 147 -7.26 -1.00 1.32
C ALA A 147 -7.47 -2.53 1.19
N GLU A 148 -8.68 -2.94 0.86
CA GLU A 148 -9.01 -4.36 0.66
C GLU A 148 -8.19 -4.98 -0.48
N ALA A 149 -8.11 -4.32 -1.63
CA ALA A 149 -7.34 -4.79 -2.77
C ALA A 149 -5.83 -4.88 -2.49
N SER A 150 -5.29 -3.89 -1.77
CA SER A 150 -3.88 -3.87 -1.37
C SER A 150 -3.54 -5.03 -0.43
N LEU A 151 -4.41 -5.31 0.54
CA LEU A 151 -4.24 -6.45 1.45
C LEU A 151 -4.42 -7.80 0.75
N ALA A 152 -5.32 -7.88 -0.24
CA ALA A 152 -5.45 -9.09 -1.06
C ALA A 152 -4.16 -9.38 -1.85
N LEU A 153 -3.52 -8.33 -2.40
CA LEU A 153 -2.23 -8.48 -3.07
C LEU A 153 -1.13 -8.93 -2.10
N LEU A 154 -1.10 -8.37 -0.89
CA LEU A 154 -0.16 -8.80 0.15
C LEU A 154 -0.32 -10.28 0.48
N VAL A 155 -1.55 -10.73 0.72
CA VAL A 155 -1.84 -12.15 0.98
C VAL A 155 -1.35 -13.02 -0.18
N SER A 156 -1.64 -12.62 -1.42
CA SER A 156 -1.18 -13.34 -2.61
C SER A 156 0.36 -13.46 -2.67
N ALA A 157 1.07 -12.38 -2.37
CA ALA A 157 2.54 -12.38 -2.33
C ALA A 157 3.08 -13.28 -1.22
N LEU A 158 2.48 -13.21 -0.03
CA LEU A 158 2.86 -14.05 1.10
C LEU A 158 2.64 -15.54 0.81
N GLU A 159 1.55 -15.89 0.14
CA GLU A 159 1.26 -17.29 -0.23
C GLU A 159 2.17 -17.81 -1.33
N GLN A 160 2.67 -16.98 -2.23
CA GLN A 160 3.61 -17.35 -3.28
C GLN A 160 5.03 -17.61 -2.77
N ARG A 161 5.35 -17.11 -1.59
CA ARG A 161 6.66 -17.36 -1.00
C ARG A 161 6.75 -18.81 -0.52
N SER A 162 7.65 -19.52 -1.11
CA SER A 162 8.04 -20.88 -0.69
C SER A 162 9.07 -20.86 0.45
#